data_fb3e613aafa27cb2ed885fa541eed26b
#
_entry.id   fb3e613aafa27cb2ed885fa541eed26b
#
_cell.length_a   1.000
_cell.length_b   1.000
_cell.length_c   1.000
_cell.angle_alpha   90.00
_cell.angle_beta   90.00
_cell.angle_gamma   90.00
#
_symmetry.space_group_name_H-M   'P 1'
#
loop_
_entity.id
_entity.type
_entity.pdbx_description
1 polymer ?
#
loop_
_entity_poly.entity_id
_entity_poly.type
_entity_poly.pdbx_seq_one_letter_code
_entity_poly.pdbx_strand_id
1 'polypeptide(L)'
;NISDTVVYPSHGVGQINSIDKIQIGEVKSKCLSIIMEQDNLTVSIPIEKISEVGLRKLSSKKHMLKALYILKGKARVRRMMWSRKAQEYLNKINSGDPILISEVIRDLYKKNNQTWPSYSERQMFQSAIERLARELAAVEKIDHFSATEKIELILKSK
;
A
#
# COMPACT_ATOMS: atom_id res chain seq x y z
N ASN A 1 -18.00 -9.07 -0.53
CA ASN A 1 -19.07 -9.07 0.48
C ASN A 1 -18.99 -7.82 1.34
N ILE A 2 -20.12 -7.40 1.86
CA ILE A 2 -20.19 -6.26 2.78
C ILE A 2 -19.33 -6.53 4.01
N SER A 3 -18.62 -5.51 4.48
CA SER A 3 -17.68 -5.54 5.60
C SER A 3 -16.32 -6.19 5.30
N ASP A 4 -16.09 -6.68 4.08
CA ASP A 4 -14.79 -7.20 3.70
C ASP A 4 -13.76 -6.07 3.62
N THR A 5 -12.54 -6.36 4.09
CA THR A 5 -11.41 -5.44 3.94
C THR A 5 -10.78 -5.64 2.56
N VAL A 6 -10.57 -4.54 1.85
CA VAL A 6 -10.02 -4.56 0.49
C VAL A 6 -8.90 -3.54 0.37
N VAL A 7 -8.09 -3.68 -0.66
CA VAL A 7 -7.00 -2.75 -0.95
C VAL A 7 -7.27 -2.05 -2.28
N TYR A 8 -7.34 -0.74 -2.23
CA TYR A 8 -7.42 0.12 -3.41
C TYR A 8 -6.00 0.62 -3.68
N PRO A 9 -5.34 0.21 -4.77
CA PRO A 9 -3.91 0.49 -4.97
C PRO A 9 -3.48 1.94 -4.81
N SER A 10 -4.33 2.87 -5.20
CA SER A 10 -4.02 4.31 -5.10
C SER A 10 -4.34 4.93 -3.75
N HIS A 11 -5.19 4.29 -2.95
CA HIS A 11 -5.72 4.87 -1.71
C HIS A 11 -5.45 4.01 -0.47
N GLY A 12 -4.95 2.79 -0.63
CA GLY A 12 -4.64 1.91 0.49
C GLY A 12 -5.80 1.03 0.92
N VAL A 13 -5.88 0.78 2.21
CA VAL A 13 -6.85 -0.18 2.79
C VAL A 13 -8.19 0.49 3.07
N GLY A 14 -9.26 -0.20 2.73
CA GLY A 14 -10.61 0.25 3.03
C GLY A 14 -11.53 -0.94 3.30
N GLN A 15 -12.75 -0.63 3.69
CA GLN A 15 -13.77 -1.64 4.01
C GLN A 15 -15.01 -1.42 3.16
N ILE A 16 -15.54 -2.51 2.62
CA ILE A 16 -16.77 -2.43 1.83
C ILE A 16 -17.93 -2.13 2.77
N ASN A 17 -18.54 -0.97 2.57
CA ASN A 17 -19.66 -0.50 3.39
C ASN A 17 -21.00 -1.00 2.86
N SER A 18 -21.21 -0.89 1.55
CA SER A 18 -22.48 -1.27 0.92
C SER A 18 -22.30 -1.57 -0.56
N ILE A 19 -23.28 -2.28 -1.11
CA ILE A 19 -23.37 -2.50 -2.55
C ILE A 19 -24.69 -1.85 -2.99
N ASP A 20 -24.58 -0.73 -3.67
CA ASP A 20 -25.74 0.07 -4.05
C ASP A 20 -26.04 -0.06 -5.53
N LYS A 21 -27.34 -0.04 -5.87
CA LYS A 21 -27.78 0.03 -7.26
C LYS A 21 -27.99 1.50 -7.61
N ILE A 22 -27.28 1.97 -8.61
CA ILE A 22 -27.43 3.34 -9.11
C ILE A 22 -28.03 3.27 -10.50
N GLN A 23 -29.07 4.09 -10.73
CA GLN A 23 -29.69 4.21 -12.04
C GLN A 23 -29.29 5.55 -12.64
N ILE A 24 -28.61 5.49 -13.78
CA ILE A 24 -28.26 6.69 -14.56
C ILE A 24 -28.99 6.54 -15.89
N GLY A 25 -30.04 7.35 -16.08
CA GLY A 25 -30.92 7.23 -17.24
C GLY A 25 -31.59 5.88 -17.28
N GLU A 26 -31.43 5.12 -18.38
CA GLU A 26 -31.99 3.78 -18.54
C GLU A 26 -31.03 2.68 -18.06
N VAL A 27 -29.80 3.03 -17.68
CA VAL A 27 -28.77 2.08 -17.28
C VAL A 27 -28.79 1.90 -15.76
N LYS A 28 -28.91 0.65 -15.31
CA LYS A 28 -28.79 0.30 -13.90
C LYS A 28 -27.42 -0.29 -13.67
N SER A 29 -26.65 0.32 -12.77
CA SER A 29 -25.32 -0.14 -12.40
C SER A 29 -25.26 -0.42 -10.91
N LYS A 30 -24.49 -1.44 -10.53
CA LYS A 30 -24.18 -1.70 -9.13
C LYS A 30 -22.84 -1.04 -8.81
N CYS A 31 -22.78 -0.35 -7.68
CA CYS A 31 -21.57 0.30 -7.19
C CYS A 31 -21.20 -0.22 -5.82
N LEU A 32 -19.90 -0.43 -5.60
CA LEU A 32 -19.36 -0.71 -4.27
C LEU A 32 -19.03 0.61 -3.58
N SER A 33 -19.55 0.81 -2.37
CA SER A 33 -19.15 1.91 -1.51
C SER A 33 -18.09 1.41 -0.55
N ILE A 34 -16.91 2.01 -0.59
CA ILE A 34 -15.77 1.64 0.24
C ILE A 34 -15.41 2.80 1.13
N ILE A 35 -15.33 2.58 2.44
CA ILE A 35 -14.84 3.57 3.39
C ILE A 35 -13.35 3.35 3.56
N MET A 36 -12.56 4.35 3.16
CA MET A 36 -11.10 4.30 3.29
C MET A 36 -10.70 4.65 4.71
N GLU A 37 -9.80 3.85 5.30
CA GLU A 37 -9.38 4.02 6.69
C GLU A 37 -8.62 5.33 6.93
N GLN A 38 -7.78 5.71 6.00
CA GLN A 38 -6.89 6.84 6.19
C GLN A 38 -7.61 8.18 6.25
N ASP A 39 -8.55 8.40 5.35
CA ASP A 39 -9.16 9.73 5.17
C ASP A 39 -10.64 9.77 5.56
N ASN A 40 -11.21 8.67 6.04
CA ASN A 40 -12.65 8.51 6.22
C ASN A 40 -13.44 8.86 4.97
N LEU A 41 -12.79 8.70 3.82
CA LEU A 41 -13.36 9.02 2.52
C LEU A 41 -14.17 7.83 2.03
N THR A 42 -15.39 8.10 1.55
CA THR A 42 -16.21 7.07 0.91
C THR A 42 -15.99 7.13 -0.59
N VAL A 43 -15.54 6.01 -1.16
CA VAL A 43 -15.30 5.88 -2.59
C VAL A 43 -16.34 4.95 -3.17
N SER A 44 -17.01 5.37 -4.25
CA SER A 44 -17.99 4.54 -4.96
C SER A 44 -17.37 4.07 -6.28
N ILE A 45 -17.33 2.76 -6.47
CA ILE A 45 -16.73 2.15 -7.67
C ILE A 45 -17.78 1.28 -8.35
N PRO A 46 -18.07 1.53 -9.64
CA PRO A 46 -18.92 0.62 -10.41
C PRO A 46 -18.32 -0.79 -10.44
N ILE A 47 -19.14 -1.82 -10.26
CA ILE A 47 -18.67 -3.21 -10.23
C ILE A 47 -17.91 -3.56 -11.50
N GLU A 48 -18.34 -3.03 -12.63
CA GLU A 48 -17.70 -3.24 -13.93
C GLU A 48 -16.26 -2.74 -14.00
N LYS A 49 -15.90 -1.75 -13.17
CA LYS A 49 -14.58 -1.13 -13.17
C LYS A 49 -13.66 -1.64 -12.07
N ILE A 50 -14.10 -2.61 -11.27
CA ILE A 50 -13.29 -3.14 -10.16
C ILE A 50 -11.94 -3.67 -10.65
N SER A 51 -11.95 -4.43 -11.75
CA SER A 51 -10.70 -4.97 -12.32
C SER A 51 -9.80 -3.88 -12.89
N GLU A 52 -10.37 -2.82 -13.46
CA GLU A 52 -9.59 -1.72 -14.03
C GLU A 52 -8.86 -0.90 -12.96
N VAL A 53 -9.50 -0.65 -11.83
CA VAL A 53 -8.88 0.10 -10.72
C VAL A 53 -7.95 -0.75 -9.89
N GLY A 54 -7.93 -2.07 -10.11
CA GLY A 54 -7.03 -2.97 -9.39
C GLY A 54 -7.45 -3.27 -7.96
N LEU A 55 -8.72 -3.07 -7.63
CA LEU A 55 -9.23 -3.40 -6.29
C LEU A 55 -9.02 -4.88 -6.01
N ARG A 56 -8.42 -5.20 -4.88
CA ARG A 56 -8.09 -6.57 -4.52
C ARG A 56 -8.42 -6.86 -3.07
N LYS A 57 -8.48 -8.15 -2.76
CA LYS A 57 -8.62 -8.60 -1.39
C LYS A 57 -7.33 -8.31 -0.61
N LEU A 58 -7.46 -8.25 0.71
CA LEU A 58 -6.32 -8.15 1.59
C LEU A 58 -5.36 -9.32 1.35
N SER A 59 -4.07 -9.05 1.41
CA SER A 59 -3.05 -10.09 1.24
C SER A 59 -3.15 -11.16 2.31
N SER A 60 -2.77 -12.40 1.95
CA SER A 60 -2.67 -13.49 2.92
C SER A 60 -1.50 -13.25 3.87
N LYS A 61 -1.53 -13.92 5.03
CA LYS A 61 -0.41 -13.87 5.98
C LYS A 61 0.89 -14.36 5.34
N LYS A 62 0.81 -15.39 4.50
CA LYS A 62 1.96 -15.95 3.79
C LYS A 62 2.58 -14.91 2.85
N HIS A 63 1.76 -14.21 2.09
CA HIS A 63 2.22 -13.18 1.15
C HIS A 63 2.85 -12.01 1.92
N MET A 64 2.23 -11.60 3.01
CA MET A 64 2.76 -10.53 3.87
C MET A 64 4.09 -10.92 4.50
N LEU A 65 4.26 -12.17 4.91
CA LEU A 65 5.54 -12.66 5.44
C LEU A 65 6.65 -12.60 4.40
N LYS A 66 6.34 -12.89 3.14
CA LYS A 66 7.30 -12.74 2.04
C LYS A 66 7.73 -11.29 1.89
N ALA A 67 6.77 -10.36 1.97
CA ALA A 67 7.06 -8.93 1.88
C ALA A 67 7.99 -8.49 3.03
N LEU A 68 7.70 -8.92 4.25
CA LEU A 68 8.54 -8.59 5.41
C LEU A 68 9.94 -9.20 5.31
N TYR A 69 10.04 -10.39 4.72
CA TYR A 69 11.34 -11.01 4.47
C TYR A 69 12.20 -10.18 3.50
N ILE A 70 11.58 -9.60 2.49
CA ILE A 70 12.28 -8.73 1.53
C ILE A 70 12.91 -7.52 2.24
N LEU A 71 12.27 -7.00 3.27
CA LEU A 71 12.82 -5.87 4.04
C LEU A 71 14.17 -6.19 4.67
N LYS A 72 14.45 -7.44 4.94
CA LYS A 72 15.73 -7.89 5.52
C LYS A 72 16.87 -7.94 4.50
N GLY A 73 16.55 -7.88 3.23
CA GLY A 73 17.53 -7.97 2.15
C GLY A 73 18.37 -6.71 2.02
N LYS A 74 19.40 -6.80 1.20
CA LYS A 74 20.25 -5.65 0.89
C LYS A 74 19.62 -4.80 -0.19
N ALA A 75 19.79 -3.48 -0.07
CA ALA A 75 19.32 -2.53 -1.06
C ALA A 75 20.03 -2.78 -2.40
N ARG A 76 19.25 -2.73 -3.48
CA ARG A 76 19.79 -2.78 -4.83
C ARG A 76 20.21 -1.37 -5.23
N VAL A 77 21.50 -1.18 -5.49
CA VAL A 77 22.03 0.09 -5.95
C VAL A 77 22.04 0.08 -7.47
N ARG A 78 21.26 0.98 -8.06
CA ARG A 78 21.21 1.15 -9.51
C ARG A 78 21.76 2.53 -9.86
N ARG A 79 22.62 2.55 -10.88
CA ARG A 79 23.13 3.82 -11.42
C ARG A 79 22.12 4.39 -12.41
N MET A 80 21.17 5.16 -11.88
CA MET A 80 20.12 5.83 -12.66
C MET A 80 19.93 7.25 -12.14
N MET A 81 19.40 8.10 -13.01
CA MET A 81 18.96 9.42 -12.58
C MET A 81 17.83 9.29 -11.56
N TRP A 82 17.81 10.15 -10.56
CA TRP A 82 16.80 10.11 -9.51
C TRP A 82 15.39 10.19 -10.05
N SER A 83 15.13 11.04 -11.06
CA SER A 83 13.80 11.15 -11.68
C SER A 83 13.28 9.82 -12.19
N ARG A 84 14.15 8.99 -12.77
CA ARG A 84 13.80 7.67 -13.27
C ARG A 84 13.57 6.67 -12.15
N LYS A 85 14.43 6.70 -11.12
CA LYS A 85 14.25 5.88 -9.91
C LYS A 85 12.95 6.22 -9.21
N ALA A 86 12.69 7.52 -9.05
CA ALA A 86 11.46 7.99 -8.41
C ALA A 86 10.22 7.49 -9.12
N GLN A 87 10.23 7.48 -10.46
CA GLN A 87 9.12 6.98 -11.24
C GLN A 87 8.91 5.48 -11.03
N GLU A 88 10.00 4.69 -11.03
CA GLU A 88 9.91 3.25 -10.77
C GLU A 88 9.39 2.96 -9.36
N TYR A 89 9.90 3.67 -8.36
CA TYR A 89 9.45 3.50 -6.98
C TYR A 89 7.99 3.89 -6.81
N LEU A 90 7.58 4.98 -7.43
CA LEU A 90 6.20 5.42 -7.39
C LEU A 90 5.26 4.38 -8.03
N ASN A 91 5.67 3.82 -9.15
CA ASN A 91 4.91 2.75 -9.81
C ASN A 91 4.76 1.52 -8.92
N LYS A 92 5.82 1.14 -8.21
CA LYS A 92 5.78 0.01 -7.26
C LYS A 92 4.86 0.29 -6.08
N ILE A 93 4.91 1.50 -5.53
CA ILE A 93 4.03 1.90 -4.42
C ILE A 93 2.57 1.90 -4.88
N ASN A 94 2.30 2.46 -6.05
CA ASN A 94 0.94 2.56 -6.58
C ASN A 94 0.38 1.23 -7.08
N SER A 95 1.23 0.23 -7.29
CA SER A 95 0.76 -1.12 -7.64
C SER A 95 -0.05 -1.76 -6.51
N GLY A 96 0.18 -1.32 -5.28
CA GLY A 96 -0.48 -1.88 -4.10
C GLY A 96 0.03 -3.24 -3.67
N ASP A 97 1.03 -3.81 -4.36
CA ASP A 97 1.59 -5.11 -4.00
C ASP A 97 2.57 -4.95 -2.83
N PRO A 98 2.33 -5.61 -1.68
CA PRO A 98 3.21 -5.50 -0.52
C PRO A 98 4.66 -5.88 -0.83
N ILE A 99 4.88 -6.84 -1.72
CA ILE A 99 6.24 -7.26 -2.11
C ILE A 99 6.97 -6.13 -2.81
N LEU A 100 6.33 -5.47 -3.78
CA LEU A 100 6.94 -4.35 -4.51
C LEU A 100 7.16 -3.15 -3.59
N ILE A 101 6.20 -2.87 -2.69
CA ILE A 101 6.34 -1.79 -1.72
C ILE A 101 7.52 -2.07 -0.77
N SER A 102 7.68 -3.32 -0.34
CA SER A 102 8.81 -3.72 0.51
C SER A 102 10.15 -3.55 -0.20
N GLU A 103 10.21 -3.80 -1.51
CA GLU A 103 11.42 -3.55 -2.29
C GLU A 103 11.80 -2.07 -2.27
N VAL A 104 10.84 -1.16 -2.39
CA VAL A 104 11.08 0.28 -2.32
C VAL A 104 11.62 0.67 -0.94
N ILE A 105 10.99 0.16 0.11
CA ILE A 105 11.42 0.44 1.49
C ILE A 105 12.85 -0.06 1.71
N ARG A 106 13.14 -1.28 1.28
CA ARG A 106 14.47 -1.87 1.38
C ARG A 106 15.53 -1.02 0.69
N ASP A 107 15.24 -0.58 -0.52
CA ASP A 107 16.20 0.15 -1.35
C ASP A 107 16.41 1.58 -0.90
N LEU A 108 15.41 2.20 -0.29
CA LEU A 108 15.49 3.58 0.20
C LEU A 108 15.92 3.68 1.66
N TYR A 109 15.93 2.59 2.41
CA TYR A 109 16.26 2.62 3.83
C TYR A 109 17.67 3.15 4.09
N LYS A 110 17.79 4.11 5.00
CA LYS A 110 19.06 4.66 5.45
C LYS A 110 19.28 4.32 6.92
N LYS A 111 20.42 3.73 7.22
CA LYS A 111 20.80 3.42 8.59
C LYS A 111 21.00 4.69 9.42
N ASN A 112 20.96 4.55 10.73
CA ASN A 112 21.24 5.65 11.65
C ASN A 112 22.54 6.38 11.26
N ASN A 113 22.53 7.70 11.31
CA ASN A 113 23.62 8.60 10.95
C ASN A 113 23.82 8.85 9.46
N GLN A 114 23.01 8.27 8.60
CA GLN A 114 23.02 8.62 7.18
C GLN A 114 22.00 9.71 6.90
N THR A 115 22.40 10.73 6.18
CA THR A 115 21.52 11.83 5.79
C THR A 115 20.73 11.43 4.54
N TRP A 116 19.46 11.81 4.49
CA TRP A 116 18.68 11.64 3.28
C TRP A 116 19.18 12.59 2.18
N PRO A 117 19.49 12.06 0.98
CA PRO A 117 20.01 12.93 -0.09
C PRO A 117 19.00 13.95 -0.59
N SER A 118 17.70 13.70 -0.44
CA SER A 118 16.66 14.64 -0.86
C SER A 118 15.40 14.49 -0.03
N TYR A 119 14.63 15.56 0.02
CA TYR A 119 13.31 15.57 0.66
C TYR A 119 12.35 14.61 -0.05
N SER A 120 12.40 14.57 -1.38
CA SER A 120 11.58 13.68 -2.20
C SER A 120 11.79 12.21 -1.86
N GLU A 121 13.05 11.80 -1.69
CA GLU A 121 13.41 10.42 -1.33
C GLU A 121 12.86 10.04 0.04
N ARG A 122 12.99 10.93 1.00
CA ARG A 122 12.47 10.73 2.36
C ARG A 122 10.95 10.59 2.35
N GLN A 123 10.25 11.46 1.61
CA GLN A 123 8.79 11.43 1.51
C GLN A 123 8.31 10.12 0.90
N MET A 124 8.99 9.66 -0.13
CA MET A 124 8.66 8.41 -0.80
C MET A 124 8.83 7.21 0.15
N PHE A 125 9.92 7.20 0.92
CA PHE A 125 10.17 6.16 1.91
C PHE A 125 9.06 6.12 2.98
N GLN A 126 8.68 7.27 3.50
CA GLN A 126 7.63 7.37 4.51
C GLN A 126 6.27 6.93 3.96
N SER A 127 5.97 7.31 2.73
CA SER A 127 4.73 6.90 2.06
C SER A 127 4.67 5.38 1.87
N ALA A 128 5.78 4.77 1.48
CA ALA A 128 5.86 3.32 1.30
C ALA A 128 5.66 2.59 2.62
N ILE A 129 6.29 3.05 3.70
CA ILE A 129 6.12 2.47 5.03
C ILE A 129 4.67 2.58 5.48
N GLU A 130 4.05 3.72 5.29
CA GLU A 130 2.66 3.92 5.71
C GLU A 130 1.71 2.95 5.01
N ARG A 131 1.87 2.77 3.70
CA ARG A 131 1.03 1.85 2.95
C ARG A 131 1.23 0.40 3.36
N LEU A 132 2.48 -0.02 3.53
CA LEU A 132 2.77 -1.38 3.98
C LEU A 132 2.24 -1.62 5.39
N ALA A 133 2.42 -0.64 6.29
CA ALA A 133 1.95 -0.74 7.67
C ALA A 133 0.43 -0.86 7.76
N ARG A 134 -0.32 -0.13 6.93
CA ARG A 134 -1.78 -0.23 6.93
C ARG A 134 -2.26 -1.61 6.51
N GLU A 135 -1.66 -2.19 5.48
CA GLU A 135 -2.04 -3.54 5.07
C GLU A 135 -1.60 -4.57 6.10
N LEU A 136 -0.38 -4.43 6.64
CA LEU A 136 0.11 -5.32 7.70
C LEU A 136 -0.81 -5.28 8.92
N ALA A 137 -1.23 -4.09 9.34
CA ALA A 137 -2.15 -3.93 10.46
C ALA A 137 -3.47 -4.68 10.22
N ALA A 138 -4.01 -4.58 9.00
CA ALA A 138 -5.25 -5.26 8.65
C ALA A 138 -5.05 -6.79 8.58
N VAL A 139 -3.93 -7.26 8.04
CA VAL A 139 -3.65 -8.70 7.93
C VAL A 139 -3.44 -9.33 9.30
N GLU A 140 -2.69 -8.68 10.18
CA GLU A 140 -2.39 -9.21 11.52
C GLU A 140 -3.39 -8.78 12.59
N LYS A 141 -4.35 -7.95 12.23
CA LYS A 141 -5.36 -7.40 13.17
C LYS A 141 -4.73 -6.67 14.35
N ILE A 142 -3.75 -5.85 14.05
CA ILE A 142 -3.08 -4.96 15.00
C ILE A 142 -3.30 -3.52 14.58
N ASP A 143 -2.98 -2.56 15.45
CA ASP A 143 -3.12 -1.16 15.12
C ASP A 143 -1.99 -0.68 14.19
N HIS A 144 -2.21 0.47 13.56
CA HIS A 144 -1.26 1.03 12.60
C HIS A 144 0.11 1.33 13.25
N PHE A 145 0.09 1.84 14.48
CA PHE A 145 1.33 2.14 15.20
C PHE A 145 2.18 0.89 15.43
N SER A 146 1.55 -0.20 15.89
CA SER A 146 2.25 -1.47 16.12
C SER A 146 2.80 -2.06 14.84
N ALA A 147 2.05 -1.94 13.73
CA ALA A 147 2.51 -2.41 12.42
C ALA A 147 3.73 -1.61 11.94
N THR A 148 3.70 -0.29 12.10
CA THR A 148 4.82 0.58 11.74
C THR A 148 6.07 0.23 12.56
N GLU A 149 5.90 0.04 13.86
CA GLU A 149 6.98 -0.36 14.76
C GLU A 149 7.61 -1.69 14.34
N LYS A 150 6.78 -2.65 13.96
CA LYS A 150 7.25 -3.96 13.51
C LYS A 150 8.12 -3.84 12.26
N ILE A 151 7.70 -3.02 11.29
CA ILE A 151 8.47 -2.77 10.08
C ILE A 151 9.81 -2.11 10.42
N GLU A 152 9.79 -1.08 11.27
CA GLU A 152 11.00 -0.37 11.68
C GLU A 152 11.98 -1.27 12.41
N LEU A 153 11.50 -2.16 13.28
CA LEU A 153 12.36 -3.13 13.98
C LEU A 153 13.05 -4.07 13.00
N ILE A 154 12.35 -4.53 11.98
CA ILE A 154 12.94 -5.38 10.94
C ILE A 154 14.06 -4.63 10.22
N LEU A 155 13.83 -3.37 9.87
CA LEU A 155 14.83 -2.55 9.18
C LEU A 155 16.05 -2.28 10.07
N LYS A 156 15.84 -2.01 11.34
CA LYS A 156 16.93 -1.75 12.29
C LYS A 156 17.77 -2.99 12.61
N SER A 157 17.22 -4.17 12.40
CA SER A 157 17.92 -5.44 12.68
C SER A 157 18.91 -5.85 11.59
N LYS A 158 19.01 -5.09 10.52
CA LYS A 158 19.93 -5.37 9.40
C LYS A 158 21.41 -5.21 9.81
#